data_60c665fb0fa792b8571144c7c3c958ff
#
_entry.id   60c665fb0fa792b8571144c7c3c958ff
#
_cell.length_a   1.000
_cell.length_b   1.000
_cell.length_c   1.000
_cell.angle_alpha   90.00
_cell.angle_beta   90.00
_cell.angle_gamma   90.00
#
_symmetry.space_group_name_H-M   'P 1'
#
loop_
_entity.id
_entity.type
_entity.pdbx_description
1 polymer ?
#
loop_
_entity_poly.entity_id
_entity_poly.type
_entity_poly.pdbx_seq_one_letter_code
_entity_poly.pdbx_strand_id
1 'polypeptide(L)'
;MIFKNAYVYDEKQSFIKKALFTHESSIVNKEQHSSCDHIFDLADHWLIPGLCDIHLHGAVGGDFSDADPACVKKILRYEAQEGISNVCAATMTLPEEQIKKIMRIISDYKVSDDEASLAGIYMEGPFIAASKCGAQDPAYIKDPDLNFLKRCNELSGHKIKFVTVAPEIATACDFIKEASKQMRVCIAHTNCNYEQAAEAFRHGAMQLTHAFNAMPAFLSRSPGPLAAGFDYAAAAELICDGVHLHEATVRSAFKLFGLDQILMISDSMRACGLGDGEYTLGGQKVKVSGPKALLCEGSGNGTIAGSVTSLFSAMRHAVLHMRIPLSEAITAAAVNPRKALGIYPKYGILNQGSEASFTICGKWLDIKAVILRGRIIWGEEFLKEHLIRRNVACS
;
A
#
# COMPACT_ATOMS: atom_id res chain seq x y z
N MET A 1 -12.27 8.00 -23.53
CA MET A 1 -10.97 7.90 -24.24
C MET A 1 -10.78 6.49 -24.78
N ILE A 2 -9.98 6.32 -25.83
CA ILE A 2 -9.59 5.02 -26.39
C ILE A 2 -8.07 4.91 -26.39
N PHE A 3 -7.54 3.85 -25.80
CA PHE A 3 -6.12 3.54 -25.76
C PHE A 3 -5.89 2.28 -26.61
N LYS A 4 -5.26 2.43 -27.78
CA LYS A 4 -5.05 1.34 -28.75
C LYS A 4 -3.66 0.75 -28.67
N ASN A 5 -3.52 -0.50 -29.12
CA ASN A 5 -2.25 -1.19 -29.32
C ASN A 5 -1.40 -1.38 -28.06
N ALA A 6 -2.01 -1.27 -26.85
CA ALA A 6 -1.34 -1.42 -25.57
C ALA A 6 -1.39 -2.86 -25.04
N TYR A 7 -0.43 -3.23 -24.22
CA TYR A 7 -0.49 -4.43 -23.39
C TYR A 7 -1.27 -4.13 -22.12
N VAL A 8 -2.49 -4.65 -21.99
CA VAL A 8 -3.43 -4.39 -20.89
C VAL A 8 -3.41 -5.55 -19.93
N TYR A 9 -3.18 -5.27 -18.63
CA TYR A 9 -3.30 -6.26 -17.57
C TYR A 9 -4.77 -6.64 -17.35
N ASP A 10 -5.10 -7.92 -17.43
CA ASP A 10 -6.46 -8.43 -17.43
C ASP A 10 -6.84 -9.21 -16.15
N GLU A 11 -8.07 -9.70 -16.11
CA GLU A 11 -8.61 -10.49 -15.00
C GLU A 11 -7.92 -11.84 -14.78
N LYS A 12 -7.24 -12.37 -15.82
CA LYS A 12 -6.45 -13.60 -15.74
C LYS A 12 -5.04 -13.34 -15.21
N GLN A 13 -4.80 -12.11 -14.72
CA GLN A 13 -3.50 -11.68 -14.21
C GLN A 13 -2.39 -11.83 -15.27
N SER A 14 -2.73 -11.52 -16.51
CA SER A 14 -1.85 -11.57 -17.65
C SER A 14 -1.97 -10.31 -18.51
N PHE A 15 -1.04 -10.13 -19.44
CA PHE A 15 -1.06 -9.02 -20.38
C PHE A 15 -1.57 -9.47 -21.75
N ILE A 16 -2.57 -8.77 -22.26
CA ILE A 16 -3.13 -8.99 -23.59
C ILE A 16 -3.03 -7.71 -24.40
N LYS A 17 -2.52 -7.81 -25.63
CA LYS A 17 -2.50 -6.67 -26.56
C LYS A 17 -3.91 -6.39 -27.06
N LYS A 18 -4.52 -5.31 -26.60
CA LYS A 18 -5.90 -4.92 -26.93
C LYS A 18 -6.10 -3.40 -26.85
N ALA A 19 -7.27 -2.93 -27.29
CA ALA A 19 -7.72 -1.59 -26.99
C ALA A 19 -8.44 -1.56 -25.64
N LEU A 20 -8.22 -0.48 -24.86
CA LEU A 20 -8.96 -0.16 -23.64
C LEU A 20 -9.84 1.05 -23.91
N PHE A 21 -11.11 0.98 -23.51
CA PHE A 21 -12.09 2.04 -23.68
C PHE A 21 -12.50 2.58 -22.31
N THR A 22 -12.52 3.91 -22.18
CA THR A 22 -13.00 4.54 -20.94
C THR A 22 -14.11 5.55 -21.25
N HIS A 23 -15.10 5.59 -20.40
CA HIS A 23 -16.17 6.59 -20.43
C HIS A 23 -16.36 7.11 -18.99
N GLU A 24 -16.26 8.43 -18.81
CA GLU A 24 -16.20 9.03 -17.48
C GLU A 24 -15.17 8.31 -16.60
N SER A 25 -15.57 7.84 -15.44
CA SER A 25 -14.71 7.15 -14.46
C SER A 25 -14.61 5.63 -14.64
N SER A 26 -15.20 5.07 -15.71
CA SER A 26 -15.35 3.62 -15.87
C SER A 26 -14.70 3.08 -17.15
N ILE A 27 -14.25 1.83 -17.08
CA ILE A 27 -13.86 1.04 -18.26
C ILE A 27 -15.13 0.47 -18.90
N VAL A 28 -15.27 0.66 -20.21
CA VAL A 28 -16.50 0.32 -20.97
C VAL A 28 -16.18 -0.56 -22.19
N ASN A 29 -17.24 -1.11 -22.79
CA ASN A 29 -17.16 -1.82 -24.07
C ASN A 29 -17.03 -0.85 -25.25
N LYS A 30 -16.57 -1.36 -26.40
CA LYS A 30 -16.48 -0.64 -27.64
C LYS A 30 -17.83 -0.03 -28.07
N GLU A 31 -18.93 -0.73 -27.83
CA GLU A 31 -20.29 -0.33 -28.22
C GLU A 31 -20.84 0.86 -27.43
N GLN A 32 -20.32 1.09 -26.23
CA GLN A 32 -20.70 2.20 -25.34
C GLN A 32 -19.92 3.49 -25.62
N HIS A 33 -19.11 3.51 -26.67
CA HIS A 33 -18.19 4.59 -26.96
C HIS A 33 -18.82 5.59 -27.95
N SER A 34 -18.72 6.90 -27.64
CA SER A 34 -19.18 7.98 -28.53
C SER A 34 -18.17 8.29 -29.65
N SER A 35 -18.62 8.87 -30.75
CA SER A 35 -17.76 9.22 -31.89
C SER A 35 -16.77 10.36 -31.64
N CYS A 36 -16.84 11.05 -30.50
CA CYS A 36 -16.05 12.24 -30.17
C CYS A 36 -14.85 12.00 -29.25
N ASP A 37 -14.47 10.73 -29.03
CA ASP A 37 -13.42 10.41 -28.04
C ASP A 37 -12.01 10.62 -28.55
N HIS A 38 -11.13 11.03 -27.62
CA HIS A 38 -9.69 11.06 -27.87
C HIS A 38 -9.16 9.63 -28.05
N ILE A 39 -8.44 9.39 -29.12
CA ILE A 39 -7.84 8.08 -29.44
C ILE A 39 -6.32 8.22 -29.33
N PHE A 40 -5.72 7.42 -28.47
CA PHE A 40 -4.26 7.36 -28.26
C PHE A 40 -3.73 6.05 -28.82
N ASP A 41 -2.67 6.09 -29.64
CA ASP A 41 -1.93 4.89 -30.08
C ASP A 41 -0.74 4.68 -29.15
N LEU A 42 -0.87 3.70 -28.28
CA LEU A 42 0.12 3.40 -27.25
C LEU A 42 1.03 2.24 -27.66
N ALA A 43 1.41 2.15 -28.94
CA ALA A 43 2.22 1.06 -29.48
C ALA A 43 3.24 0.52 -28.46
N ASP A 44 3.00 -0.72 -27.99
CA ASP A 44 3.87 -1.48 -27.09
C ASP A 44 4.09 -0.93 -25.66
N HIS A 45 3.25 0.01 -25.19
CA HIS A 45 3.21 0.42 -23.78
C HIS A 45 2.33 -0.53 -22.96
N TRP A 46 2.64 -0.57 -21.66
CA TRP A 46 1.92 -1.39 -20.68
C TRP A 46 0.87 -0.55 -19.96
N LEU A 47 -0.35 -1.06 -19.84
CA LEU A 47 -1.40 -0.49 -19.01
C LEU A 47 -1.51 -1.33 -17.74
N ILE A 48 -1.10 -0.76 -16.63
CA ILE A 48 -1.08 -1.37 -15.30
C ILE A 48 -2.23 -0.76 -14.50
N PRO A 49 -3.11 -1.56 -13.85
CA PRO A 49 -4.15 -1.00 -12.99
C PRO A 49 -3.51 -0.14 -11.91
N GLY A 50 -4.16 0.94 -11.53
CA GLY A 50 -3.69 1.79 -10.43
C GLY A 50 -3.40 0.92 -9.20
N LEU A 51 -2.27 1.12 -8.55
CA LEU A 51 -1.84 0.32 -7.41
C LEU A 51 -2.64 0.67 -6.15
N CYS A 52 -2.51 -0.15 -5.11
CA CYS A 52 -3.19 0.03 -3.83
C CYS A 52 -2.19 -0.12 -2.69
N ASP A 53 -1.82 0.99 -2.07
CA ASP A 53 -0.93 0.98 -0.91
C ASP A 53 -1.74 0.97 0.38
N ILE A 54 -1.72 -0.17 1.06
CA ILE A 54 -2.48 -0.34 2.31
C ILE A 54 -1.69 0.06 3.55
N HIS A 55 -0.38 0.35 3.40
CA HIS A 55 0.46 0.68 4.54
C HIS A 55 1.53 1.72 4.13
N LEU A 56 1.25 2.99 4.42
CA LEU A 56 2.20 4.09 4.31
C LEU A 56 1.88 5.18 5.34
N HIS A 57 2.91 5.82 5.86
CA HIS A 57 2.82 6.90 6.86
C HIS A 57 2.79 8.28 6.22
N GLY A 58 3.49 8.47 5.11
CA GLY A 58 3.57 9.77 4.49
C GLY A 58 4.40 9.84 3.21
N ALA A 59 4.43 11.04 2.60
CA ALA A 59 5.23 11.39 1.44
C ALA A 59 5.38 12.92 1.34
N VAL A 60 6.33 13.39 0.55
CA VAL A 60 6.56 14.79 0.16
C VAL A 60 6.44 15.79 1.31
N GLY A 61 7.03 15.44 2.46
CA GLY A 61 7.09 16.26 3.66
C GLY A 61 5.86 16.18 4.58
N GLY A 62 4.79 15.50 4.15
CA GLY A 62 3.60 15.25 4.97
C GLY A 62 3.62 13.87 5.63
N ASP A 63 2.93 13.76 6.75
CA ASP A 63 2.72 12.51 7.48
C ASP A 63 1.28 12.49 7.98
N PHE A 64 0.61 11.33 7.93
CA PHE A 64 -0.75 11.21 8.46
C PHE A 64 -0.80 11.48 9.97
N SER A 65 0.33 11.24 10.67
CA SER A 65 0.49 11.55 12.09
C SER A 65 0.50 13.05 12.40
N ASP A 66 0.70 13.92 11.42
CA ASP A 66 0.60 15.38 11.59
C ASP A 66 -0.85 15.80 11.92
N ALA A 67 -1.82 14.97 11.56
CA ALA A 67 -3.25 15.26 11.68
C ALA A 67 -3.61 16.63 11.07
N ASP A 68 -3.11 16.89 9.87
CA ASP A 68 -3.30 18.10 9.09
C ASP A 68 -3.89 17.75 7.72
N PRO A 69 -5.08 18.28 7.35
CA PRO A 69 -5.68 18.05 6.03
C PRO A 69 -4.78 18.47 4.86
N ALA A 70 -3.90 19.46 5.05
CA ALA A 70 -2.97 19.89 4.02
C ALA A 70 -1.88 18.83 3.76
N CYS A 71 -1.43 18.12 4.81
CA CYS A 71 -0.52 16.99 4.67
C CYS A 71 -1.21 15.82 3.97
N VAL A 72 -2.44 15.47 4.38
CA VAL A 72 -3.25 14.42 3.71
C VAL A 72 -3.37 14.71 2.21
N LYS A 73 -3.70 15.96 1.86
CA LYS A 73 -3.82 16.38 0.45
C LYS A 73 -2.53 16.18 -0.34
N LYS A 74 -1.38 16.60 0.22
CA LYS A 74 -0.07 16.44 -0.44
C LYS A 74 0.25 14.98 -0.68
N ILE A 75 0.05 14.14 0.33
CA ILE A 75 0.30 12.69 0.25
C ILE A 75 -0.56 12.07 -0.85
N LEU A 76 -1.88 12.27 -0.80
CA LEU A 76 -2.80 11.64 -1.76
C LEU A 76 -2.59 12.10 -3.21
N ARG A 77 -2.17 13.34 -3.43
CA ARG A 77 -1.79 13.83 -4.77
C ARG A 77 -0.50 13.19 -5.27
N TYR A 78 0.50 13.11 -4.42
CA TYR A 78 1.76 12.47 -4.76
C TYR A 78 1.54 10.99 -5.10
N GLU A 79 0.84 10.27 -4.25
CA GLU A 79 0.52 8.86 -4.48
C GLU A 79 -0.24 8.65 -5.79
N ALA A 80 -1.22 9.54 -6.09
CA ALA A 80 -1.93 9.48 -7.35
C ALA A 80 -0.99 9.64 -8.56
N GLN A 81 -0.05 10.60 -8.52
CA GLN A 81 0.93 10.82 -9.59
C GLN A 81 1.91 9.67 -9.74
N GLU A 82 2.21 8.94 -8.66
CA GLU A 82 3.00 7.71 -8.65
C GLU A 82 2.20 6.47 -9.09
N GLY A 83 0.97 6.63 -9.59
CA GLY A 83 0.14 5.54 -10.10
C GLY A 83 -0.59 4.72 -9.02
N ILE A 84 -0.65 5.23 -7.79
CA ILE A 84 -1.40 4.62 -6.69
C ILE A 84 -2.80 5.23 -6.65
N SER A 85 -3.85 4.43 -6.83
CA SER A 85 -5.22 4.93 -6.87
C SER A 85 -6.00 4.74 -5.56
N ASN A 86 -5.53 3.86 -4.66
CA ASN A 86 -6.10 3.66 -3.34
C ASN A 86 -5.00 3.62 -2.27
N VAL A 87 -5.27 4.27 -1.14
CA VAL A 87 -4.34 4.42 -0.02
C VAL A 87 -5.05 4.11 1.29
N CYS A 88 -4.38 3.39 2.21
CA CYS A 88 -4.75 3.39 3.62
C CYS A 88 -3.74 4.23 4.41
N ALA A 89 -4.25 5.19 5.17
CA ALA A 89 -3.42 6.02 6.04
C ALA A 89 -2.92 5.19 7.23
N ALA A 90 -1.62 4.95 7.34
CA ALA A 90 -1.05 4.29 8.50
C ALA A 90 -0.83 5.28 9.64
N THR A 91 -1.24 4.89 10.86
CA THR A 91 -0.89 5.64 12.07
C THR A 91 0.43 5.14 12.65
N MET A 92 0.92 5.83 13.67
CA MET A 92 2.06 5.41 14.48
C MET A 92 1.62 5.17 15.93
N THR A 93 2.52 4.61 16.75
CA THR A 93 2.36 4.58 18.21
C THR A 93 2.58 5.99 18.75
N LEU A 94 1.47 6.65 19.12
CA LEU A 94 1.40 8.08 19.49
C LEU A 94 0.53 8.26 20.73
N PRO A 95 0.56 9.45 21.37
CA PRO A 95 -0.41 9.81 22.40
C PRO A 95 -1.86 9.57 21.93
N GLU A 96 -2.73 9.06 22.80
CA GLU A 96 -4.13 8.74 22.46
C GLU A 96 -4.86 9.90 21.78
N GLU A 97 -4.68 11.13 22.29
CA GLU A 97 -5.35 12.29 21.73
C GLU A 97 -4.87 12.62 20.30
N GLN A 98 -3.59 12.34 20.01
CA GLN A 98 -3.08 12.50 18.64
C GLN A 98 -3.71 11.44 17.71
N ILE A 99 -3.77 10.17 18.15
CA ILE A 99 -4.44 9.11 17.37
C ILE A 99 -5.91 9.49 17.12
N LYS A 100 -6.64 9.93 18.15
CA LYS A 100 -8.05 10.36 17.99
C LYS A 100 -8.19 11.56 17.03
N LYS A 101 -7.22 12.48 17.05
CA LYS A 101 -7.21 13.62 16.12
C LYS A 101 -7.02 13.15 14.68
N ILE A 102 -6.07 12.22 14.43
CA ILE A 102 -5.87 11.60 13.12
C ILE A 102 -7.17 10.95 12.63
N MET A 103 -7.85 10.16 13.49
CA MET A 103 -9.10 9.50 13.13
C MET A 103 -10.16 10.49 12.63
N ARG A 104 -10.35 11.63 13.33
CA ARG A 104 -11.31 12.67 12.92
C ARG A 104 -10.92 13.31 11.59
N ILE A 105 -9.64 13.68 11.42
CA ILE A 105 -9.16 14.30 10.18
C ILE A 105 -9.40 13.37 8.98
N ILE A 106 -9.04 12.09 9.10
CA ILE A 106 -9.25 11.10 8.04
C ILE A 106 -10.75 10.84 7.79
N SER A 107 -11.59 10.89 8.86
CA SER A 107 -13.04 10.77 8.73
C SER A 107 -13.64 11.90 7.92
N ASP A 108 -13.23 13.13 8.20
CA ASP A 108 -13.82 14.34 7.63
C ASP A 108 -13.24 14.71 6.27
N TYR A 109 -12.09 14.14 5.91
CA TYR A 109 -11.38 14.47 4.68
C TYR A 109 -12.20 14.13 3.42
N LYS A 110 -12.31 15.09 2.52
CA LYS A 110 -12.97 14.95 1.23
C LYS A 110 -11.92 14.88 0.13
N VAL A 111 -11.79 13.71 -0.44
CA VAL A 111 -10.84 13.42 -1.52
C VAL A 111 -11.23 14.18 -2.79
N SER A 112 -10.27 14.88 -3.42
CA SER A 112 -10.46 15.58 -4.71
C SER A 112 -10.22 14.63 -5.89
N ASP A 113 -10.59 15.09 -7.10
CA ASP A 113 -10.50 14.27 -8.32
C ASP A 113 -9.06 13.92 -8.74
N ASP A 114 -8.09 14.72 -8.31
CA ASP A 114 -6.66 14.57 -8.60
C ASP A 114 -5.89 13.86 -7.45
N GLU A 115 -6.60 13.30 -6.47
CA GLU A 115 -6.03 12.63 -5.30
C GLU A 115 -6.33 11.13 -5.35
N ALA A 116 -5.41 10.30 -4.85
CA ALA A 116 -5.68 8.88 -4.59
C ALA A 116 -6.84 8.73 -3.61
N SER A 117 -7.68 7.71 -3.79
CA SER A 117 -8.79 7.44 -2.90
C SER A 117 -8.30 6.96 -1.54
N LEU A 118 -8.77 7.60 -0.47
CA LEU A 118 -8.48 7.20 0.91
C LEU A 118 -9.38 6.01 1.28
N ALA A 119 -8.87 4.79 1.10
CA ALA A 119 -9.62 3.55 1.21
C ALA A 119 -9.85 3.11 2.67
N GLY A 120 -9.05 3.61 3.61
CA GLY A 120 -9.17 3.28 5.01
C GLY A 120 -8.01 3.78 5.86
N ILE A 121 -7.98 3.28 7.08
CA ILE A 121 -6.92 3.52 8.05
C ILE A 121 -6.27 2.16 8.38
N TYR A 122 -4.94 2.17 8.42
CA TYR A 122 -4.12 1.10 8.97
C TYR A 122 -3.63 1.55 10.35
N MET A 123 -4.23 1.03 11.41
CA MET A 123 -3.85 1.39 12.79
C MET A 123 -2.61 0.58 13.19
N GLU A 124 -1.44 1.12 12.91
CA GLU A 124 -0.17 0.53 13.32
C GLU A 124 0.20 1.02 14.72
N GLY A 125 0.33 0.06 15.66
CA GLY A 125 0.37 0.41 17.08
C GLY A 125 -0.97 0.95 17.61
N PRO A 126 -1.06 1.25 18.89
CA PRO A 126 -0.01 1.16 19.92
C PRO A 126 0.13 -0.23 20.58
N PHE A 127 -0.55 -1.26 20.10
CA PHE A 127 -0.63 -2.59 20.71
C PHE A 127 0.52 -3.50 20.26
N ILE A 128 1.74 -3.05 20.47
CA ILE A 128 2.97 -3.67 19.99
C ILE A 128 3.92 -4.01 21.14
N ALA A 129 4.90 -4.89 20.89
CA ALA A 129 5.90 -5.25 21.88
C ALA A 129 7.01 -4.20 21.98
N ALA A 130 7.32 -3.74 23.18
CA ALA A 130 8.39 -2.76 23.43
C ALA A 130 9.77 -3.27 22.95
N SER A 131 10.02 -4.59 23.03
CA SER A 131 11.26 -5.23 22.55
C SER A 131 11.44 -5.20 21.02
N LYS A 132 10.39 -4.89 20.29
CA LYS A 132 10.34 -4.84 18.81
C LYS A 132 9.71 -3.54 18.29
N CYS A 133 9.78 -2.47 19.08
CA CYS A 133 9.17 -1.19 18.71
C CYS A 133 9.71 -0.59 17.41
N GLY A 134 10.94 -0.90 16.99
CA GLY A 134 11.50 -0.33 15.77
C GLY A 134 11.56 1.19 15.83
N ALA A 135 10.93 1.86 14.87
CA ALA A 135 10.79 3.31 14.82
C ALA A 135 9.55 3.84 15.57
N GLN A 136 8.78 2.96 16.23
CA GLN A 136 7.64 3.37 17.07
C GLN A 136 8.15 3.93 18.41
N ASP A 137 7.47 4.95 18.97
CA ASP A 137 7.87 5.53 20.27
C ASP A 137 7.44 4.62 21.42
N PRO A 138 8.40 4.06 22.19
CA PRO A 138 8.08 3.14 23.28
C PRO A 138 7.28 3.79 24.42
N ALA A 139 7.29 5.12 24.55
CA ALA A 139 6.54 5.85 25.59
C ALA A 139 5.01 5.73 25.45
N TYR A 140 4.53 5.41 24.24
CA TYR A 140 3.09 5.34 23.94
C TYR A 140 2.60 3.94 23.62
N ILE A 141 3.45 2.92 23.80
CA ILE A 141 3.03 1.51 23.68
C ILE A 141 2.02 1.18 24.76
N LYS A 142 0.99 0.42 24.39
CA LYS A 142 -0.12 0.03 25.24
C LYS A 142 -0.44 -1.45 25.08
N ASP A 143 -0.95 -2.03 26.15
CA ASP A 143 -1.63 -3.33 26.05
C ASP A 143 -2.88 -3.21 25.16
N PRO A 144 -3.27 -4.30 24.47
CA PRO A 144 -4.46 -4.34 23.64
C PRO A 144 -5.72 -3.88 24.40
N ASP A 145 -6.33 -2.77 23.93
CA ASP A 145 -7.51 -2.12 24.53
C ASP A 145 -8.64 -2.04 23.49
N LEU A 146 -9.63 -2.93 23.61
CA LEU A 146 -10.81 -2.93 22.74
C LEU A 146 -11.66 -1.68 22.86
N ASN A 147 -11.73 -1.05 24.05
CA ASN A 147 -12.51 0.16 24.23
C ASN A 147 -11.85 1.33 23.53
N PHE A 148 -10.53 1.42 23.58
CA PHE A 148 -9.78 2.42 22.82
C PHE A 148 -9.94 2.20 21.30
N LEU A 149 -9.80 0.96 20.83
CA LEU A 149 -10.00 0.62 19.41
C LEU A 149 -11.41 1.00 18.93
N LYS A 150 -12.46 0.66 19.70
CA LYS A 150 -13.85 1.01 19.38
C LYS A 150 -14.04 2.52 19.27
N ARG A 151 -13.55 3.29 20.25
CA ARG A 151 -13.59 4.76 20.20
C ARG A 151 -12.87 5.33 18.98
N CYS A 152 -11.69 4.80 18.62
CA CYS A 152 -10.97 5.20 17.43
C CYS A 152 -11.77 4.88 16.15
N ASN A 153 -12.38 3.68 16.07
CA ASN A 153 -13.17 3.28 14.92
C ASN A 153 -14.43 4.16 14.74
N GLU A 154 -15.12 4.50 15.81
CA GLU A 154 -16.24 5.44 15.80
C GLU A 154 -15.81 6.84 15.32
N LEU A 155 -14.71 7.38 15.87
CA LEU A 155 -14.16 8.68 15.47
C LEU A 155 -13.69 8.71 14.01
N SER A 156 -13.25 7.57 13.48
CA SER A 156 -12.85 7.44 12.07
C SER A 156 -14.04 7.30 11.11
N GLY A 157 -15.27 7.26 11.60
CA GLY A 157 -16.45 6.91 10.78
C GLY A 157 -16.39 5.47 10.26
N HIS A 158 -15.86 4.54 11.06
CA HIS A 158 -15.69 3.12 10.75
C HIS A 158 -14.72 2.85 9.57
N LYS A 159 -13.72 3.70 9.42
CA LYS A 159 -12.71 3.60 8.37
C LYS A 159 -11.48 2.78 8.77
N ILE A 160 -11.34 2.30 10.01
CA ILE A 160 -10.24 1.40 10.37
C ILE A 160 -10.45 0.06 9.66
N LYS A 161 -9.52 -0.30 8.80
CA LYS A 161 -9.54 -1.57 8.03
C LYS A 161 -8.56 -2.57 8.57
N PHE A 162 -7.45 -2.10 9.13
CA PHE A 162 -6.37 -2.91 9.68
C PHE A 162 -6.02 -2.41 11.08
N VAL A 163 -5.72 -3.33 11.98
CA VAL A 163 -5.18 -3.04 13.31
C VAL A 163 -4.07 -4.02 13.63
N THR A 164 -2.96 -3.52 14.17
CA THR A 164 -1.81 -4.35 14.55
C THR A 164 -1.86 -4.76 16.00
N VAL A 165 -1.30 -5.94 16.29
CA VAL A 165 -1.13 -6.45 17.66
C VAL A 165 0.08 -7.36 17.75
N ALA A 166 0.78 -7.32 18.91
CA ALA A 166 1.82 -8.29 19.26
C ALA A 166 1.19 -9.44 20.07
N PRO A 167 1.17 -10.68 19.54
CA PRO A 167 0.42 -11.80 20.13
C PRO A 167 0.92 -12.27 21.48
N GLU A 168 2.16 -11.99 21.84
CA GLU A 168 2.75 -12.37 23.14
C GLU A 168 2.20 -11.56 24.33
N ILE A 169 1.47 -10.49 24.08
CA ILE A 169 0.84 -9.70 25.15
C ILE A 169 -0.36 -10.46 25.72
N ALA A 170 -0.48 -10.57 27.01
CA ALA A 170 -1.43 -11.47 27.68
C ALA A 170 -2.90 -11.30 27.26
N THR A 171 -3.34 -10.09 26.89
CA THR A 171 -4.72 -9.79 26.44
C THR A 171 -4.93 -9.89 24.93
N ALA A 172 -3.88 -10.26 24.18
CA ALA A 172 -3.90 -10.17 22.72
C ALA A 172 -4.93 -11.12 22.08
N CYS A 173 -5.06 -12.35 22.56
CA CYS A 173 -5.98 -13.34 21.97
C CYS A 173 -7.44 -12.90 22.05
N ASP A 174 -7.90 -12.39 23.20
CA ASP A 174 -9.26 -11.86 23.37
C ASP A 174 -9.48 -10.61 22.51
N PHE A 175 -8.48 -9.73 22.45
CA PHE A 175 -8.50 -8.56 21.57
C PHE A 175 -8.64 -8.97 20.11
N ILE A 176 -7.82 -9.91 19.62
CA ILE A 176 -7.85 -10.42 18.25
C ILE A 176 -9.24 -10.98 17.91
N LYS A 177 -9.78 -11.83 18.78
CA LYS A 177 -11.08 -12.45 18.62
C LYS A 177 -12.22 -11.46 18.45
N GLU A 178 -12.19 -10.36 19.20
CA GLU A 178 -13.23 -9.35 19.10
C GLU A 178 -12.99 -8.35 17.95
N ALA A 179 -11.75 -7.90 17.73
CA ALA A 179 -11.41 -6.97 16.67
C ALA A 179 -11.61 -7.57 15.27
N SER A 180 -11.30 -8.87 15.08
CA SER A 180 -11.44 -9.58 13.80
C SER A 180 -12.87 -9.64 13.26
N LYS A 181 -13.88 -9.40 14.10
CA LYS A 181 -15.29 -9.31 13.69
C LYS A 181 -15.60 -8.08 12.83
N GLN A 182 -14.77 -7.05 12.88
CA GLN A 182 -15.03 -5.76 12.23
C GLN A 182 -13.90 -5.30 11.29
N MET A 183 -12.67 -5.73 11.54
CA MET A 183 -11.49 -5.29 10.80
C MET A 183 -10.45 -6.41 10.71
N ARG A 184 -9.49 -6.25 9.83
CA ARG A 184 -8.40 -7.21 9.65
C ARG A 184 -7.36 -7.00 10.74
N VAL A 185 -7.09 -8.04 11.54
CA VAL A 185 -6.07 -8.00 12.57
C VAL A 185 -4.75 -8.50 12.01
N CYS A 186 -3.69 -7.73 12.23
CA CYS A 186 -2.35 -7.97 11.69
C CYS A 186 -1.37 -8.19 12.85
N ILE A 187 -0.51 -9.20 12.75
CA ILE A 187 0.61 -9.40 13.67
C ILE A 187 1.75 -8.48 13.27
N ALA A 188 2.22 -7.64 14.19
CA ALA A 188 3.25 -6.65 13.93
C ALA A 188 4.11 -6.40 15.16
N HIS A 189 5.34 -5.91 14.96
CA HIS A 189 6.21 -5.45 16.03
C HIS A 189 6.19 -6.39 17.25
N THR A 190 6.53 -7.64 16.99
CA THR A 190 6.33 -8.75 17.92
C THR A 190 7.62 -9.53 18.17
N ASN A 191 7.77 -10.07 19.36
CA ASN A 191 8.78 -11.07 19.68
C ASN A 191 8.15 -12.45 19.96
N CYS A 192 6.94 -12.69 19.42
CA CYS A 192 6.22 -13.94 19.64
C CYS A 192 6.94 -15.14 19.03
N ASN A 193 6.76 -16.30 19.67
CA ASN A 193 7.16 -17.58 19.11
C ASN A 193 6.10 -18.11 18.11
N TYR A 194 6.37 -19.30 17.57
CA TYR A 194 5.44 -19.95 16.62
C TYR A 194 4.07 -20.23 17.25
N GLU A 195 4.04 -20.75 18.47
CA GLU A 195 2.82 -21.16 19.18
C GLU A 195 1.90 -19.96 19.46
N GLN A 196 2.48 -18.84 19.89
CA GLN A 196 1.77 -17.59 20.14
C GLN A 196 1.17 -16.99 18.84
N ALA A 197 1.95 -17.01 17.75
CA ALA A 197 1.44 -16.56 16.45
C ALA A 197 0.35 -17.50 15.90
N ALA A 198 0.54 -18.82 16.01
CA ALA A 198 -0.46 -19.81 15.62
C ALA A 198 -1.77 -19.65 16.40
N GLU A 199 -1.68 -19.34 17.70
CA GLU A 199 -2.86 -19.04 18.52
C GLU A 199 -3.56 -17.76 18.06
N ALA A 200 -2.81 -16.71 17.75
CA ALA A 200 -3.36 -15.47 17.19
C ALA A 200 -4.09 -15.70 15.87
N PHE A 201 -3.55 -16.51 14.96
CA PHE A 201 -4.23 -16.88 13.71
C PHE A 201 -5.50 -17.69 13.97
N ARG A 202 -5.51 -18.64 14.91
CA ARG A 202 -6.73 -19.36 15.31
C ARG A 202 -7.82 -18.45 15.88
N HIS A 203 -7.43 -17.34 16.50
CA HIS A 203 -8.37 -16.34 17.03
C HIS A 203 -8.80 -15.28 16.01
N GLY A 204 -8.28 -15.31 14.78
CA GLY A 204 -8.74 -14.45 13.69
C GLY A 204 -7.75 -13.40 13.19
N ALA A 205 -6.49 -13.42 13.62
CA ALA A 205 -5.45 -12.69 12.91
C ALA A 205 -5.30 -13.25 11.49
N MET A 206 -4.98 -12.39 10.50
CA MET A 206 -5.00 -12.79 9.09
C MET A 206 -3.78 -12.34 8.31
N GLN A 207 -2.85 -11.60 8.93
CA GLN A 207 -1.80 -10.90 8.19
C GLN A 207 -0.57 -10.68 9.05
N LEU A 208 0.59 -10.70 8.42
CA LEU A 208 1.88 -10.26 8.97
C LEU A 208 2.21 -8.89 8.38
N THR A 209 2.32 -7.89 9.22
CA THR A 209 2.71 -6.52 8.86
C THR A 209 4.19 -6.50 8.51
N HIS A 210 4.58 -5.83 7.41
CA HIS A 210 5.97 -5.73 6.92
C HIS A 210 6.83 -6.94 7.29
N ALA A 211 6.36 -8.14 6.86
CA ALA A 211 6.93 -9.43 7.24
C ALA A 211 8.46 -9.44 7.13
N PHE A 212 9.12 -10.13 8.06
CA PHE A 212 10.56 -10.16 8.31
C PHE A 212 11.13 -8.92 9.04
N ASN A 213 10.39 -7.82 9.15
CA ASN A 213 10.82 -6.61 9.86
C ASN A 213 10.16 -6.53 11.25
N ALA A 214 10.89 -6.07 12.24
CA ALA A 214 10.42 -5.94 13.63
C ALA A 214 9.76 -7.21 14.23
N MET A 215 10.25 -8.40 13.82
CA MET A 215 9.82 -9.72 14.32
C MET A 215 10.98 -10.70 14.41
N PRO A 216 10.84 -11.88 15.09
CA PRO A 216 11.86 -12.91 15.10
C PRO A 216 12.16 -13.44 13.70
N ALA A 217 13.45 -13.76 13.47
CA ALA A 217 13.87 -14.38 12.23
C ALA A 217 13.33 -15.83 12.11
N PHE A 218 13.14 -16.28 10.87
CA PHE A 218 12.80 -17.67 10.57
C PHE A 218 14.02 -18.57 10.77
N LEU A 219 14.07 -19.24 11.93
CA LEU A 219 15.17 -20.12 12.29
C LEU A 219 14.72 -21.59 12.37
N SER A 220 15.61 -22.53 12.11
CA SER A 220 15.31 -23.96 12.03
C SER A 220 14.68 -24.57 13.29
N ARG A 221 14.95 -24.02 14.48
CA ARG A 221 14.43 -24.51 15.77
C ARG A 221 13.57 -23.49 16.49
N SER A 222 13.50 -22.26 15.99
CA SER A 222 12.65 -21.18 16.49
C SER A 222 12.08 -20.43 15.29
N PRO A 223 11.10 -21.04 14.59
CA PRO A 223 10.64 -20.52 13.29
C PRO A 223 9.80 -19.27 13.40
N GLY A 224 9.27 -18.94 14.58
CA GLY A 224 8.62 -17.68 14.87
C GLY A 224 7.30 -17.44 14.10
N PRO A 225 6.85 -16.16 14.05
CA PRO A 225 5.58 -15.81 13.42
C PRO A 225 5.55 -16.06 11.91
N LEU A 226 6.70 -16.03 11.23
CA LEU A 226 6.77 -16.29 9.80
C LEU A 226 6.31 -17.70 9.45
N ALA A 227 6.79 -18.72 10.19
CA ALA A 227 6.36 -20.10 9.97
C ALA A 227 4.86 -20.29 10.27
N ALA A 228 4.37 -19.71 11.35
CA ALA A 228 2.95 -19.75 11.64
C ALA A 228 2.13 -19.07 10.51
N GLY A 229 2.64 -17.95 9.95
CA GLY A 229 2.01 -17.31 8.80
C GLY A 229 1.92 -18.22 7.57
N PHE A 230 2.96 -19.02 7.28
CA PHE A 230 2.91 -20.02 6.20
C PHE A 230 1.84 -21.10 6.46
N ASP A 231 1.83 -21.66 7.68
CA ASP A 231 0.96 -22.77 8.03
C ASP A 231 -0.52 -22.38 8.08
N TYR A 232 -0.81 -21.12 8.44
CA TYR A 232 -2.18 -20.59 8.53
C TYR A 232 -2.60 -19.79 7.28
N ALA A 233 -1.83 -19.83 6.21
CA ALA A 233 -2.08 -19.09 4.97
C ALA A 233 -2.38 -17.59 5.21
N ALA A 234 -1.67 -16.98 6.16
CA ALA A 234 -1.79 -15.56 6.44
C ALA A 234 -1.22 -14.73 5.30
N ALA A 235 -1.78 -13.56 5.07
CA ALA A 235 -1.17 -12.60 4.15
C ALA A 235 0.14 -12.04 4.73
N ALA A 236 1.09 -11.71 3.86
CA ALA A 236 2.38 -11.14 4.23
C ALA A 236 2.62 -9.83 3.47
N GLU A 237 2.76 -8.73 4.20
CA GLU A 237 3.21 -7.47 3.62
C GLU A 237 4.71 -7.53 3.36
N LEU A 238 5.13 -7.06 2.18
CA LEU A 238 6.54 -7.02 1.79
C LEU A 238 6.93 -5.63 1.30
N ILE A 239 8.01 -5.07 1.86
CA ILE A 239 8.64 -3.83 1.40
C ILE A 239 9.75 -4.24 0.41
N CYS A 240 9.51 -4.05 -0.88
CA CYS A 240 10.38 -4.53 -1.95
C CYS A 240 11.32 -3.44 -2.50
N ASP A 241 11.86 -2.60 -1.63
CA ASP A 241 12.69 -1.44 -1.97
C ASP A 241 14.21 -1.77 -2.14
N GLY A 242 14.62 -3.00 -1.85
CA GLY A 242 16.03 -3.43 -1.87
C GLY A 242 16.84 -3.01 -0.63
N VAL A 243 16.20 -2.37 0.35
CA VAL A 243 16.80 -1.97 1.65
C VAL A 243 16.29 -2.85 2.78
N HIS A 244 14.96 -3.01 2.89
CA HIS A 244 14.31 -3.79 3.95
C HIS A 244 14.52 -5.28 3.78
N LEU A 245 14.46 -5.77 2.54
CA LEU A 245 14.55 -7.20 2.24
C LEU A 245 15.59 -7.46 1.15
N HIS A 246 16.42 -8.47 1.38
CA HIS A 246 17.27 -9.01 0.34
C HIS A 246 16.43 -9.68 -0.76
N GLU A 247 16.84 -9.57 -2.01
CA GLU A 247 16.12 -10.11 -3.17
C GLU A 247 15.76 -11.60 -3.04
N ALA A 248 16.67 -12.40 -2.47
CA ALA A 248 16.42 -13.82 -2.24
C ALA A 248 15.32 -14.06 -1.20
N THR A 249 15.22 -13.20 -0.16
CA THR A 249 14.16 -13.25 0.85
C THR A 249 12.80 -12.99 0.21
N VAL A 250 12.71 -11.96 -0.66
CA VAL A 250 11.46 -11.66 -1.39
C VAL A 250 11.05 -12.85 -2.26
N ARG A 251 11.97 -13.42 -3.06
CA ARG A 251 11.66 -14.61 -3.87
C ARG A 251 11.24 -15.82 -3.03
N SER A 252 11.84 -16.00 -1.86
CA SER A 252 11.45 -17.07 -0.93
C SER A 252 10.08 -16.83 -0.34
N ALA A 253 9.76 -15.59 0.03
CA ALA A 253 8.44 -15.22 0.54
C ALA A 253 7.33 -15.52 -0.49
N PHE A 254 7.51 -15.13 -1.76
CA PHE A 254 6.55 -15.47 -2.82
C PHE A 254 6.30 -16.97 -2.96
N LYS A 255 7.34 -17.80 -2.77
CA LYS A 255 7.21 -19.27 -2.83
C LYS A 255 6.55 -19.86 -1.59
N LEU A 256 6.89 -19.36 -0.40
CA LEU A 256 6.44 -19.92 0.87
C LEU A 256 4.99 -19.51 1.19
N PHE A 257 4.65 -18.24 1.01
CA PHE A 257 3.29 -17.74 1.25
C PHE A 257 2.35 -18.02 0.06
N GLY A 258 2.90 -18.11 -1.16
CA GLY A 258 2.11 -18.16 -2.39
C GLY A 258 1.62 -16.77 -2.82
N LEU A 259 1.44 -16.59 -4.13
CA LEU A 259 1.12 -15.28 -4.73
C LEU A 259 -0.10 -14.61 -4.10
N ASP A 260 -1.16 -15.36 -3.84
CA ASP A 260 -2.43 -14.82 -3.33
C ASP A 260 -2.32 -14.23 -1.91
N GLN A 261 -1.26 -14.55 -1.17
CA GLN A 261 -1.02 -14.06 0.19
C GLN A 261 0.02 -12.93 0.26
N ILE A 262 0.68 -12.59 -0.85
CA ILE A 262 1.65 -11.47 -0.85
C ILE A 262 0.93 -10.13 -1.08
N LEU A 263 1.22 -9.18 -0.20
CA LEU A 263 0.78 -7.80 -0.28
C LEU A 263 2.03 -6.91 -0.37
N MET A 264 2.28 -6.29 -1.51
CA MET A 264 3.33 -5.28 -1.57
C MET A 264 2.84 -3.98 -0.95
N ILE A 265 3.69 -3.39 -0.11
CA ILE A 265 3.47 -2.10 0.54
C ILE A 265 4.69 -1.19 0.33
N SER A 266 4.53 0.10 0.49
CA SER A 266 5.68 1.01 0.53
C SER A 266 6.26 1.15 1.93
N ASP A 267 5.43 1.17 2.95
CA ASP A 267 5.82 1.63 4.30
C ASP A 267 6.54 2.98 4.23
N SER A 268 6.09 3.84 3.30
CA SER A 268 6.76 5.12 3.03
C SER A 268 6.54 6.11 4.16
N MET A 269 7.56 6.93 4.39
CA MET A 269 7.52 8.01 5.38
C MET A 269 7.62 9.37 4.67
N ARG A 270 7.47 10.48 5.43
CA ARG A 270 7.41 11.84 4.87
C ARG A 270 8.55 12.22 3.90
N ALA A 271 9.70 11.54 3.96
CA ALA A 271 10.82 11.82 3.04
C ALA A 271 10.64 11.16 1.66
N CYS A 272 9.66 10.28 1.48
CA CYS A 272 9.35 9.70 0.17
C CYS A 272 9.05 10.82 -0.83
N GLY A 273 9.67 10.75 -2.02
CA GLY A 273 9.60 11.83 -3.03
C GLY A 273 10.49 13.05 -2.75
N LEU A 274 11.30 13.02 -1.70
CA LEU A 274 12.28 14.06 -1.36
C LEU A 274 13.72 13.49 -1.41
N GLY A 275 14.71 14.34 -1.25
CA GLY A 275 16.11 13.95 -1.24
C GLY A 275 16.65 13.63 0.14
N ASP A 276 17.99 13.48 0.21
CA ASP A 276 18.75 13.33 1.45
C ASP A 276 18.46 14.49 2.40
N GLY A 277 18.40 14.21 3.70
CA GLY A 277 18.12 15.22 4.70
C GLY A 277 17.73 14.66 6.06
N GLU A 278 17.31 15.56 6.95
CA GLU A 278 16.77 15.21 8.26
C GLU A 278 15.26 15.42 8.25
N TYR A 279 14.55 14.40 8.74
CA TYR A 279 13.09 14.32 8.75
C TYR A 279 12.61 13.80 10.11
N THR A 280 11.31 13.56 10.23
CA THR A 280 10.73 12.92 11.42
C THR A 280 9.78 11.79 11.00
N LEU A 281 9.65 10.77 11.85
CA LEU A 281 8.64 9.74 11.76
C LEU A 281 8.10 9.47 13.17
N GLY A 282 6.78 9.62 13.37
CA GLY A 282 6.18 9.47 14.70
C GLY A 282 6.78 10.37 15.77
N GLY A 283 7.32 11.54 15.41
CA GLY A 283 8.01 12.46 16.30
C GLY A 283 9.49 12.19 16.52
N GLN A 284 10.02 11.05 16.07
CA GLN A 284 11.43 10.69 16.18
C GLN A 284 12.24 11.24 15.00
N LYS A 285 13.49 11.65 15.23
CA LYS A 285 14.37 12.16 14.17
C LYS A 285 14.92 11.05 13.29
N VAL A 286 14.84 11.24 11.98
CA VAL A 286 15.27 10.32 10.95
C VAL A 286 16.22 11.02 10.01
N LYS A 287 17.34 10.39 9.69
CA LYS A 287 18.27 10.83 8.64
C LYS A 287 18.08 9.97 7.40
N VAL A 288 17.87 10.63 6.28
CA VAL A 288 17.82 9.99 4.95
C VAL A 288 19.15 10.18 4.25
N SER A 289 19.69 9.08 3.73
CA SER A 289 20.88 9.08 2.88
C SER A 289 20.73 8.01 1.80
N GLY A 290 20.59 8.46 0.56
CA GLY A 290 20.24 7.58 -0.57
C GLY A 290 18.89 6.85 -0.28
N PRO A 291 18.83 5.54 -0.45
CA PRO A 291 17.59 4.79 -0.26
C PRO A 291 17.27 4.47 1.22
N LYS A 292 18.08 4.90 2.18
CA LYS A 292 17.95 4.52 3.59
C LYS A 292 17.45 5.67 4.45
N ALA A 293 16.43 5.39 5.25
CA ALA A 293 15.97 6.23 6.35
C ALA A 293 16.32 5.55 7.68
N LEU A 294 17.08 6.23 8.54
CA LEU A 294 17.57 5.66 9.80
C LEU A 294 17.24 6.59 10.98
N LEU A 295 16.81 6.04 12.10
CA LEU A 295 16.70 6.79 13.34
C LEU A 295 18.07 7.35 13.75
N CYS A 296 18.10 8.62 14.19
CA CYS A 296 19.33 9.31 14.57
C CYS A 296 19.57 9.38 16.07
N GLU A 297 18.54 9.16 16.89
CA GLU A 297 18.57 9.38 18.33
C GLU A 297 17.86 8.23 19.08
N GLY A 298 18.08 8.17 20.38
CA GLY A 298 17.41 7.22 21.25
C GLY A 298 17.96 5.79 21.19
N SER A 299 17.22 4.85 21.77
CA SER A 299 17.57 3.42 21.84
C SER A 299 17.53 2.71 20.49
N GLY A 300 16.85 3.33 19.52
CA GLY A 300 16.74 2.82 18.14
C GLY A 300 17.75 3.41 17.15
N ASN A 301 18.77 4.15 17.60
CA ASN A 301 19.75 4.77 16.70
C ASN A 301 20.33 3.77 15.69
N GLY A 302 20.26 4.10 14.40
CA GLY A 302 20.67 3.23 13.29
C GLY A 302 19.62 2.21 12.82
N THR A 303 18.44 2.15 13.46
CA THR A 303 17.31 1.33 13.01
C THR A 303 16.68 1.95 11.76
N ILE A 304 16.31 1.11 10.79
CA ILE A 304 15.53 1.55 9.62
C ILE A 304 14.16 2.07 10.09
N ALA A 305 13.74 3.20 9.53
CA ALA A 305 12.56 3.96 9.97
C ALA A 305 11.63 4.26 8.77
N GLY A 306 10.82 3.28 8.39
CA GLY A 306 10.01 3.32 7.19
C GLY A 306 10.84 3.37 5.90
N SER A 307 10.22 3.55 4.75
CA SER A 307 10.90 3.66 3.47
C SER A 307 10.85 5.07 2.89
N VAL A 308 11.68 5.33 1.89
CA VAL A 308 11.65 6.54 1.06
C VAL A 308 11.22 6.24 -0.38
N THR A 309 10.53 5.13 -0.56
CA THR A 309 10.18 4.54 -1.85
C THR A 309 8.65 4.51 -2.02
N SER A 310 8.13 4.97 -3.17
CA SER A 310 6.70 4.77 -3.50
C SER A 310 6.41 3.29 -3.79
N LEU A 311 5.15 2.86 -3.61
CA LEU A 311 4.77 1.48 -3.93
C LEU A 311 5.06 1.13 -5.40
N PHE A 312 4.88 2.07 -6.33
CA PHE A 312 5.18 1.82 -7.73
C PHE A 312 6.69 1.57 -7.94
N SER A 313 7.54 2.35 -7.30
CA SER A 313 8.99 2.17 -7.33
C SER A 313 9.42 0.85 -6.67
N ALA A 314 8.81 0.45 -5.57
CA ALA A 314 9.04 -0.84 -4.92
C ALA A 314 8.62 -2.01 -5.84
N MET A 315 7.45 -1.93 -6.48
CA MET A 315 6.98 -2.92 -7.46
C MET A 315 7.95 -3.01 -8.65
N ARG A 316 8.36 -1.87 -9.21
CA ARG A 316 9.34 -1.79 -10.29
C ARG A 316 10.67 -2.42 -9.89
N HIS A 317 11.15 -2.16 -8.67
CA HIS A 317 12.38 -2.75 -8.14
C HIS A 317 12.27 -4.27 -8.01
N ALA A 318 11.14 -4.78 -7.52
CA ALA A 318 10.87 -6.21 -7.43
C ALA A 318 10.97 -6.90 -8.81
N VAL A 319 10.44 -6.27 -9.85
CA VAL A 319 10.50 -6.82 -11.23
C VAL A 319 11.91 -6.76 -11.79
N LEU A 320 12.54 -5.58 -11.78
CA LEU A 320 13.80 -5.34 -12.51
C LEU A 320 15.02 -5.90 -11.79
N HIS A 321 15.01 -5.95 -10.46
CA HIS A 321 16.18 -6.33 -9.65
C HIS A 321 15.98 -7.62 -8.85
N MET A 322 14.76 -7.91 -8.37
CA MET A 322 14.50 -9.10 -7.56
C MET A 322 13.99 -10.29 -8.37
N ARG A 323 13.75 -10.13 -9.69
CA ARG A 323 13.29 -11.17 -10.62
C ARG A 323 11.89 -11.71 -10.29
N ILE A 324 11.02 -10.86 -9.76
CA ILE A 324 9.60 -11.20 -9.63
C ILE A 324 8.92 -10.97 -10.98
N PRO A 325 8.13 -11.91 -11.50
CA PRO A 325 7.39 -11.71 -12.75
C PRO A 325 6.46 -10.49 -12.65
N LEU A 326 6.40 -9.67 -13.71
CA LEU A 326 5.62 -8.43 -13.71
C LEU A 326 4.15 -8.67 -13.32
N SER A 327 3.53 -9.72 -13.84
CA SER A 327 2.14 -10.05 -13.51
C SER A 327 1.95 -10.39 -12.01
N GLU A 328 2.91 -11.08 -11.40
CA GLU A 328 2.87 -11.41 -9.97
C GLU A 328 3.09 -10.16 -9.11
N ALA A 329 4.02 -9.28 -9.50
CA ALA A 329 4.27 -8.02 -8.81
C ALA A 329 3.02 -7.11 -8.84
N ILE A 330 2.34 -7.00 -9.99
CA ILE A 330 1.08 -6.25 -10.10
C ILE A 330 -0.02 -6.92 -9.26
N THR A 331 -0.15 -8.24 -9.29
CA THR A 331 -1.11 -8.95 -8.43
C THR A 331 -0.89 -8.58 -6.97
N ALA A 332 0.36 -8.62 -6.49
CA ALA A 332 0.73 -8.33 -5.12
C ALA A 332 0.57 -6.84 -4.74
N ALA A 333 0.68 -5.90 -5.71
CA ALA A 333 0.60 -4.46 -5.46
C ALA A 333 -0.78 -3.84 -5.79
N ALA A 334 -1.61 -4.50 -6.61
CA ALA A 334 -2.89 -3.95 -7.04
C ALA A 334 -4.10 -4.82 -6.66
N VAL A 335 -4.02 -6.13 -6.85
CA VAL A 335 -5.15 -7.05 -6.67
C VAL A 335 -5.29 -7.49 -5.22
N ASN A 336 -4.23 -8.07 -4.65
CA ASN A 336 -4.28 -8.65 -3.31
C ASN A 336 -4.57 -7.62 -2.20
N PRO A 337 -3.97 -6.40 -2.20
CA PRO A 337 -4.34 -5.38 -1.21
C PRO A 337 -5.82 -5.02 -1.26
N ARG A 338 -6.43 -5.00 -2.45
CA ARG A 338 -7.87 -4.74 -2.60
C ARG A 338 -8.76 -5.89 -2.19
N LYS A 339 -8.28 -7.15 -2.36
CA LYS A 339 -8.95 -8.32 -1.76
C LYS A 339 -8.94 -8.21 -0.23
N ALA A 340 -7.79 -7.83 0.35
CA ALA A 340 -7.66 -7.60 1.80
C ALA A 340 -8.58 -6.49 2.32
N LEU A 341 -8.81 -5.43 1.52
CA LEU A 341 -9.74 -4.34 1.81
C LEU A 341 -11.21 -4.67 1.55
N GLY A 342 -11.52 -5.74 0.83
CA GLY A 342 -12.89 -6.10 0.41
C GLY A 342 -13.47 -5.22 -0.70
N ILE A 343 -12.64 -4.57 -1.51
CA ILE A 343 -13.05 -3.66 -2.61
C ILE A 343 -12.77 -4.22 -4.01
N TYR A 344 -12.19 -5.40 -4.11
CA TYR A 344 -12.03 -6.14 -5.36
C TYR A 344 -13.37 -6.81 -5.76
N PRO A 345 -13.77 -6.93 -7.06
CA PRO A 345 -13.00 -6.57 -8.28
C PRO A 345 -13.29 -5.19 -8.86
N LYS A 346 -14.08 -4.35 -8.21
CA LYS A 346 -14.40 -3.00 -8.73
C LYS A 346 -13.15 -2.18 -9.06
N TYR A 347 -12.06 -2.46 -8.33
CA TYR A 347 -10.75 -1.83 -8.48
C TYR A 347 -9.67 -2.90 -8.65
N GLY A 348 -8.55 -2.56 -9.26
CA GLY A 348 -7.37 -3.42 -9.36
C GLY A 348 -7.27 -4.32 -10.59
N ILE A 349 -8.23 -4.20 -11.51
CA ILE A 349 -8.21 -4.85 -12.84
C ILE A 349 -8.73 -3.87 -13.89
N LEU A 350 -8.36 -4.13 -15.18
CA LEU A 350 -8.75 -3.27 -16.30
C LEU A 350 -9.81 -3.96 -17.17
N ASN A 351 -10.96 -4.26 -16.53
CA ASN A 351 -12.10 -4.91 -17.17
C ASN A 351 -13.30 -4.00 -17.24
N GLN A 352 -14.27 -4.36 -18.08
CA GLN A 352 -15.54 -3.66 -18.16
C GLN A 352 -16.21 -3.52 -16.79
N GLY A 353 -16.66 -2.30 -16.49
CA GLY A 353 -17.32 -1.94 -15.22
C GLY A 353 -16.35 -1.60 -14.08
N SER A 354 -15.04 -1.85 -14.25
CA SER A 354 -14.03 -1.39 -13.28
C SER A 354 -13.79 0.10 -13.40
N GLU A 355 -13.27 0.69 -12.32
CA GLU A 355 -12.83 2.10 -12.33
C GLU A 355 -11.69 2.30 -13.32
N ALA A 356 -11.77 3.36 -14.12
CA ALA A 356 -10.75 3.74 -15.10
C ALA A 356 -9.57 4.45 -14.40
N SER A 357 -8.85 3.70 -13.56
CA SER A 357 -7.62 4.15 -12.88
C SER A 357 -6.47 3.22 -13.24
N PHE A 358 -5.49 3.74 -13.98
CA PHE A 358 -4.35 2.95 -14.47
C PHE A 358 -3.16 3.83 -14.84
N THR A 359 -2.00 3.20 -14.88
CA THR A 359 -0.73 3.81 -15.27
C THR A 359 -0.27 3.29 -16.62
N ILE A 360 0.15 4.19 -17.49
CA ILE A 360 0.77 3.87 -18.78
C ILE A 360 2.29 3.86 -18.56
N CYS A 361 2.92 2.73 -18.84
CA CYS A 361 4.34 2.52 -18.60
C CYS A 361 5.10 2.17 -19.87
N GLY A 362 6.33 2.64 -19.96
CA GLY A 362 7.29 2.21 -20.95
C GLY A 362 7.87 0.81 -20.67
N LYS A 363 8.78 0.36 -21.53
CA LYS A 363 9.41 -0.97 -21.46
C LYS A 363 10.14 -1.24 -20.11
N TRP A 364 10.68 -0.22 -19.50
CA TRP A 364 11.41 -0.31 -18.21
C TRP A 364 10.56 0.03 -17.01
N LEU A 365 9.23 -0.04 -17.17
CA LEU A 365 8.25 0.33 -16.16
C LEU A 365 8.43 1.77 -15.66
N ASP A 366 8.86 2.66 -16.54
CA ASP A 366 8.88 4.10 -16.31
C ASP A 366 7.48 4.66 -16.59
N ILE A 367 6.96 5.42 -15.65
CA ILE A 367 5.62 6.02 -15.76
C ILE A 367 5.64 7.05 -16.91
N LYS A 368 4.74 6.89 -17.88
CA LYS A 368 4.55 7.81 -19.01
C LYS A 368 3.32 8.70 -18.82
N ALA A 369 2.24 8.14 -18.30
CA ALA A 369 1.05 8.90 -17.94
C ALA A 369 0.25 8.14 -16.87
N VAL A 370 -0.54 8.87 -16.10
CA VAL A 370 -1.45 8.31 -15.10
C VAL A 370 -2.88 8.79 -15.38
N ILE A 371 -3.78 7.83 -15.46
CA ILE A 371 -5.22 8.02 -15.55
C ILE A 371 -5.83 7.66 -14.21
N LEU A 372 -6.55 8.59 -13.62
CA LEU A 372 -7.27 8.38 -12.36
C LEU A 372 -8.75 8.70 -12.56
N ARG A 373 -9.60 7.72 -12.30
CA ARG A 373 -11.07 7.86 -12.50
C ARG A 373 -11.43 8.43 -13.89
N GLY A 374 -10.72 7.97 -14.94
CA GLY A 374 -10.94 8.40 -16.32
C GLY A 374 -10.37 9.78 -16.66
N ARG A 375 -9.62 10.43 -15.76
CA ARG A 375 -8.98 11.73 -15.98
C ARG A 375 -7.46 11.58 -16.08
N ILE A 376 -6.84 12.33 -16.97
CA ILE A 376 -5.39 12.45 -17.07
C ILE A 376 -4.94 13.33 -15.92
N ILE A 377 -4.16 12.79 -14.97
CA ILE A 377 -3.63 13.55 -13.83
C ILE A 377 -2.12 13.79 -13.93
N TRP A 378 -1.45 13.05 -14.80
CA TRP A 378 -0.02 13.19 -15.09
C TRP A 378 0.32 12.69 -16.49
N GLY A 379 1.36 13.24 -17.14
CA GLY A 379 1.84 12.79 -18.45
C GLY A 379 0.99 13.25 -19.65
N GLU A 380 0.32 14.39 -19.56
CA GLU A 380 -0.52 14.92 -20.64
C GLU A 380 0.25 15.17 -21.94
N GLU A 381 1.51 15.61 -21.87
CA GLU A 381 2.35 15.83 -23.04
C GLU A 381 2.64 14.54 -23.80
N PHE A 382 2.98 13.47 -23.09
CA PHE A 382 3.14 12.15 -23.68
C PHE A 382 1.87 11.71 -24.44
N LEU A 383 0.70 11.91 -23.86
CA LEU A 383 -0.56 11.56 -24.51
C LEU A 383 -0.86 12.44 -25.73
N LYS A 384 -0.49 13.73 -25.72
CA LYS A 384 -0.62 14.60 -26.90
C LYS A 384 0.19 14.11 -28.11
N GLU A 385 1.40 13.58 -27.85
CA GLU A 385 2.26 12.99 -28.89
C GLU A 385 1.68 11.70 -29.49
N HIS A 386 0.91 10.95 -28.71
CA HIS A 386 0.29 9.69 -29.11
C HIS A 386 -1.17 9.84 -29.59
N LEU A 387 -1.68 11.08 -29.66
CA LEU A 387 -3.05 11.37 -30.07
C LEU A 387 -3.23 11.15 -31.57
N ILE A 388 -4.12 10.25 -31.94
CA ILE A 388 -4.52 10.07 -33.35
C ILE A 388 -5.43 11.24 -33.75
N ARG A 389 -4.92 12.19 -34.51
CA ARG A 389 -5.73 13.25 -35.10
C ARG A 389 -6.65 12.62 -36.15
N ARG A 390 -7.98 12.69 -35.92
CA ARG A 390 -8.92 12.38 -36.99
C ARG A 390 -8.77 13.47 -38.05
N ASN A 391 -8.45 13.11 -39.28
CA ASN A 391 -8.70 13.97 -40.42
C ASN A 391 -10.23 14.12 -40.52
N VAL A 392 -10.77 15.17 -39.93
CA VAL A 392 -12.15 15.60 -40.19
C VAL A 392 -12.10 16.13 -41.59
N ALA A 393 -12.37 15.28 -42.59
CA ALA A 393 -12.81 15.73 -43.88
C ALA A 393 -14.17 16.37 -43.63
N CYS A 394 -14.24 17.71 -43.61
CA CYS A 394 -15.44 18.45 -43.75
C CYS A 394 -16.00 18.14 -45.15
N SER A 395 -17.04 17.35 -45.21
CA SER A 395 -17.96 17.24 -46.35
C SER A 395 -19.31 17.80 -45.94
#